data_3a12a34464e3b08bff99e506b5ef14f5
#
_entry.id   3a12a34464e3b08bff99e506b5ef14f5
#
_cell.length_a   1.000
_cell.length_b   1.000
_cell.length_c   1.000
_cell.angle_alpha   90.00
_cell.angle_beta   90.00
_cell.angle_gamma   90.00
#
_symmetry.space_group_name_H-M   'P 1'
#
loop_
_entity.id
_entity.type
_entity.pdbx_description
1 polymer ?
#
loop_
_entity_poly.entity_id
_entity_poly.type
_entity_poly.pdbx_seq_one_letter_code
_entity_poly.pdbx_strand_id
1 'polypeptide(L)'
;MDVLKTHGILGVLMVIALYPGTFDPVTNGHLDVLSRARKLFDRVIVSVSTGNSGKQTAFDLETRISLIQDNVKSFDNVTVEPFDGLLVDYAKEMGAKVLVRGLRVVSDFEYEFQMAQMNRHLDPELETIFLMPNEKYFFTSSQLIKQ
;
A
#
# COMPACT_ATOMS: atom_id res chain seq x y z
N MET A 1 3.01 -4.39 -29.62
CA MET A 1 2.77 -4.47 -29.13
C MET A 1 2.37 -5.12 -28.89
N ASP A 2 2.72 -5.59 -28.77
CA ASP A 2 2.15 -5.94 -28.58
C ASP A 2 1.40 -6.05 -27.44
N VAL A 3 1.33 -4.99 -26.78
CA VAL A 3 0.37 -4.90 -25.77
C VAL A 3 -0.91 -5.54 -26.14
N LEU A 4 -1.31 -5.29 -27.33
CA LEU A 4 -2.50 -5.89 -27.85
C LEU A 4 -2.49 -7.37 -27.77
N LYS A 5 -1.33 -7.94 -27.95
CA LYS A 5 -1.25 -9.36 -27.90
C LYS A 5 -1.17 -9.90 -26.54
N THR A 6 -0.55 -9.17 -25.66
CA THR A 6 -0.32 -9.61 -24.31
C THR A 6 -1.61 -9.87 -23.57
N HIS A 7 -2.59 -9.04 -23.81
CA HIS A 7 -3.85 -9.15 -23.13
C HIS A 7 -4.94 -9.47 -24.12
N GLY A 8 -4.62 -10.28 -25.04
CA GLY A 8 -5.49 -10.55 -26.10
C GLY A 8 -5.43 -9.41 -27.05
N ILE A 9 -6.48 -9.15 -27.69
CA ILE A 9 -6.51 -8.24 -28.76
C ILE A 9 -6.20 -6.85 -28.37
N LEU A 10 -6.70 -6.43 -27.27
CA LEU A 10 -6.59 -5.06 -26.89
C LEU A 10 -5.31 -4.75 -26.18
N GLY A 11 -4.64 -5.76 -25.71
CA GLY A 11 -3.41 -5.55 -25.00
C GLY A 11 -3.54 -4.62 -23.83
N VAL A 12 -4.60 -4.75 -23.08
CA VAL A 12 -4.80 -3.93 -21.93
C VAL A 12 -3.75 -4.27 -20.88
N LEU A 13 -3.00 -3.27 -20.44
CA LEU A 13 -2.00 -3.49 -19.42
C LEU A 13 -2.65 -3.42 -18.05
N MET A 14 -2.35 -4.41 -17.22
CA MET A 14 -2.79 -4.37 -15.85
C MET A 14 -1.89 -3.44 -15.06
N VAL A 15 -2.50 -2.53 -14.32
CA VAL A 15 -1.78 -1.67 -13.41
C VAL A 15 -1.92 -2.25 -12.02
N ILE A 16 -0.81 -2.71 -11.48
CA ILE A 16 -0.76 -3.29 -10.15
C ILE A 16 -0.14 -2.27 -9.21
N ALA A 17 -0.82 -1.98 -8.12
CA ALA A 17 -0.32 -1.08 -7.10
C ALA A 17 -0.05 -1.85 -5.83
N LEU A 18 0.98 -1.44 -5.10
CA LEU A 18 1.24 -1.94 -3.77
C LEU A 18 0.78 -0.92 -2.75
N TYR A 19 0.18 -1.39 -1.70
CA TYR A 19 -0.12 -0.55 -0.54
C TYR A 19 0.70 -1.10 0.62
N PRO A 20 1.92 -0.59 0.79
CA PRO A 20 2.84 -1.16 1.78
C PRO A 20 2.67 -0.53 3.15
N GLY A 21 2.97 -1.29 4.17
CA GLY A 21 2.96 -0.78 5.53
C GLY A 21 3.18 -1.88 6.54
N THR A 22 3.23 -1.49 7.79
CA THR A 22 3.32 -2.43 8.89
C THR A 22 1.94 -2.94 9.28
N PHE A 23 0.95 -2.08 9.26
CA PHE A 23 -0.45 -2.41 9.61
C PHE A 23 -0.54 -3.13 10.95
N ASP A 24 -0.25 -2.41 12.01
CA ASP A 24 -0.08 -2.99 13.34
C ASP A 24 -1.00 -2.33 14.38
N PRO A 25 -2.29 -2.53 14.31
CA PRO A 25 -3.05 -3.23 13.28
C PRO A 25 -3.53 -2.31 12.17
N VAL A 26 -4.23 -2.88 11.21
CA VAL A 26 -4.92 -2.09 10.19
C VAL A 26 -5.97 -1.22 10.86
N THR A 27 -6.14 0.00 10.36
CA THR A 27 -7.09 0.96 10.90
C THR A 27 -8.16 1.29 9.87
N ASN A 28 -9.20 2.00 10.32
CA ASN A 28 -10.24 2.46 9.39
C ASN A 28 -9.66 3.45 8.38
N GLY A 29 -8.64 4.21 8.78
CA GLY A 29 -7.95 5.09 7.84
C GLY A 29 -7.26 4.31 6.73
N HIS A 30 -6.60 3.22 7.09
CA HIS A 30 -5.98 2.34 6.10
C HIS A 30 -7.03 1.76 5.16
N LEU A 31 -8.15 1.30 5.71
CA LEU A 31 -9.20 0.68 4.91
C LEU A 31 -9.87 1.70 4.00
N ASP A 32 -9.98 2.94 4.43
CA ASP A 32 -10.53 3.98 3.61
C ASP A 32 -9.64 4.25 2.40
N VAL A 33 -8.34 4.39 2.62
CA VAL A 33 -7.40 4.60 1.53
C VAL A 33 -7.45 3.42 0.56
N LEU A 34 -7.45 2.22 1.11
CA LEU A 34 -7.48 1.00 0.30
C LEU A 34 -8.75 0.91 -0.53
N SER A 35 -9.90 1.25 0.06
CA SER A 35 -11.18 1.16 -0.64
C SER A 35 -11.23 2.10 -1.85
N ARG A 36 -10.51 3.20 -1.79
CA ARG A 36 -10.45 4.13 -2.91
C ARG A 36 -9.37 3.75 -3.90
N ALA A 37 -8.22 3.30 -3.41
CA ALA A 37 -7.13 2.88 -4.28
C ALA A 37 -7.55 1.73 -5.18
N ARG A 38 -8.31 0.78 -4.65
CA ARG A 38 -8.71 -0.40 -5.42
C ARG A 38 -9.59 -0.05 -6.62
N LYS A 39 -10.18 1.12 -6.61
CA LYS A 39 -11.02 1.58 -7.73
C LYS A 39 -10.20 2.25 -8.82
N LEU A 40 -8.97 2.63 -8.50
CA LEU A 40 -8.10 3.34 -9.44
C LEU A 40 -7.19 2.39 -10.21
N PHE A 41 -6.90 1.23 -9.67
CA PHE A 41 -5.94 0.31 -10.24
C PHE A 41 -6.60 -1.05 -10.47
N ASP A 42 -6.04 -1.82 -11.38
CA ASP A 42 -6.60 -3.12 -11.70
C ASP A 42 -6.46 -4.08 -10.53
N ARG A 43 -5.39 -3.96 -9.79
CA ARG A 43 -5.13 -4.82 -8.65
C ARG A 43 -4.34 -4.05 -7.60
N VAL A 44 -4.67 -4.26 -6.34
CA VAL A 44 -3.90 -3.70 -5.22
C VAL A 44 -3.43 -4.84 -4.34
N ILE A 45 -2.15 -4.84 -4.03
CA ILE A 45 -1.57 -5.81 -3.11
C ILE A 45 -1.23 -5.06 -1.82
N VAL A 46 -1.94 -5.40 -0.76
CA VAL A 46 -1.59 -4.85 0.56
C VAL A 46 -0.35 -5.61 1.00
N SER A 47 0.75 -4.90 1.10
CA SER A 47 2.06 -5.50 1.29
C SER A 47 2.51 -5.26 2.73
N VAL A 48 2.44 -6.31 3.54
CA VAL A 48 2.67 -6.20 4.98
C VAL A 48 4.13 -6.50 5.29
N SER A 49 4.79 -5.50 5.87
CA SER A 49 6.20 -5.66 6.22
C SER A 49 6.37 -6.72 7.30
N THR A 50 7.34 -7.60 7.12
CA THR A 50 7.58 -8.67 8.08
C THR A 50 8.17 -8.18 9.39
N GLY A 51 8.71 -6.96 9.42
CA GLY A 51 9.26 -6.43 10.66
C GLY A 51 10.72 -6.75 10.89
N ASN A 52 11.39 -7.25 9.87
CA ASN A 52 12.80 -7.61 10.01
C ASN A 52 13.74 -6.42 10.11
N SER A 53 13.18 -5.22 10.16
CA SER A 53 13.97 -4.01 10.30
C SER A 53 14.31 -3.69 11.77
N GLY A 54 14.05 -4.62 12.66
CA GLY A 54 14.32 -4.41 14.09
C GLY A 54 13.20 -3.74 14.83
N LYS A 55 12.14 -3.41 14.15
CA LYS A 55 11.00 -2.76 14.74
C LYS A 55 10.09 -3.81 15.38
N GLN A 56 9.75 -3.61 16.64
CA GLN A 56 8.80 -4.50 17.30
C GLN A 56 7.39 -4.08 16.99
N THR A 57 6.55 -5.06 16.70
CA THR A 57 5.15 -4.83 16.43
C THR A 57 4.29 -5.31 17.60
N ALA A 58 3.11 -4.71 17.75
CA ALA A 58 2.17 -5.13 18.79
C ALA A 58 1.55 -6.47 18.46
N PHE A 59 1.34 -6.74 17.15
CA PHE A 59 0.76 -7.99 16.69
C PHE A 59 1.76 -8.71 15.80
N ASP A 60 1.72 -10.03 15.83
CA ASP A 60 2.60 -10.80 14.95
C ASP A 60 2.11 -10.68 13.50
N LEU A 61 2.95 -11.10 12.58
CA LEU A 61 2.67 -10.95 11.15
C LEU A 61 1.38 -11.64 10.75
N GLU A 62 1.18 -12.86 11.23
CA GLU A 62 0.02 -13.64 10.87
C GLU A 62 -1.28 -12.94 11.30
N THR A 63 -1.28 -12.40 12.52
CA THR A 63 -2.43 -11.68 13.03
C THR A 63 -2.68 -10.41 12.23
N ARG A 64 -1.63 -9.67 11.91
CA ARG A 64 -1.77 -8.44 11.13
C ARG A 64 -2.37 -8.71 9.76
N ILE A 65 -1.90 -9.75 9.10
CA ILE A 65 -2.42 -10.14 7.79
C ILE A 65 -3.88 -10.58 7.90
N SER A 66 -4.18 -11.40 8.91
CA SER A 66 -5.53 -11.93 9.10
C SER A 66 -6.54 -10.80 9.32
N LEU A 67 -6.18 -9.79 10.11
CA LEU A 67 -7.07 -8.67 10.36
C LEU A 67 -7.36 -7.88 9.09
N ILE A 68 -6.37 -7.74 8.21
CA ILE A 68 -6.61 -7.07 6.93
C ILE A 68 -7.52 -7.95 6.07
N GLN A 69 -7.21 -9.23 5.96
CA GLN A 69 -7.99 -10.14 5.13
C GLN A 69 -9.46 -10.16 5.53
N ASP A 70 -9.73 -10.12 6.82
CA ASP A 70 -11.09 -10.12 7.32
C ASP A 70 -11.87 -8.89 6.88
N ASN A 71 -11.19 -7.79 6.63
CA ASN A 71 -11.82 -6.53 6.29
C ASN A 71 -11.86 -6.22 4.79
N VAL A 72 -11.24 -7.06 3.96
CA VAL A 72 -11.19 -6.80 2.53
C VAL A 72 -11.84 -7.90 1.70
N LYS A 73 -12.62 -8.75 2.33
CA LYS A 73 -13.25 -9.89 1.65
C LYS A 73 -14.13 -9.49 0.49
N SER A 74 -14.71 -8.31 0.56
CA SER A 74 -15.59 -7.83 -0.50
C SER A 74 -14.84 -7.14 -1.63
N PHE A 75 -13.53 -6.96 -1.50
CA PHE A 75 -12.71 -6.30 -2.51
C PHE A 75 -12.07 -7.37 -3.40
N ASP A 76 -12.67 -7.62 -4.53
CA ASP A 76 -12.27 -8.74 -5.38
C ASP A 76 -10.92 -8.54 -6.07
N ASN A 77 -10.41 -7.31 -6.13
CA ASN A 77 -9.11 -7.03 -6.75
C ASN A 77 -8.01 -6.72 -5.73
N VAL A 78 -8.22 -7.09 -4.47
CA VAL A 78 -7.25 -6.83 -3.41
C VAL A 78 -6.74 -8.15 -2.85
N THR A 79 -5.42 -8.26 -2.71
CA THR A 79 -4.79 -9.38 -2.03
C THR A 79 -3.89 -8.85 -0.93
N VAL A 80 -3.58 -9.69 0.05
CA VAL A 80 -2.74 -9.31 1.18
C VAL A 80 -1.55 -10.26 1.20
N GLU A 81 -0.35 -9.71 1.15
CA GLU A 81 0.88 -10.48 1.07
C GLU A 81 1.92 -9.95 2.04
N PRO A 82 2.69 -10.80 2.66
CA PRO A 82 3.85 -10.32 3.42
C PRO A 82 4.99 -10.00 2.47
N PHE A 83 5.85 -9.08 2.84
CA PHE A 83 7.08 -8.89 2.09
C PHE A 83 8.23 -8.64 3.04
N ASP A 84 9.42 -8.99 2.58
CA ASP A 84 10.65 -8.83 3.32
C ASP A 84 11.67 -8.18 2.39
N GLY A 85 12.65 -7.50 2.96
CA GLY A 85 13.68 -6.87 2.15
C GLY A 85 13.23 -5.53 1.58
N LEU A 86 13.87 -5.15 0.49
CA LEU A 86 13.67 -3.85 -0.11
C LEU A 86 12.37 -3.77 -0.89
N LEU A 87 11.57 -2.76 -0.58
CA LEU A 87 10.26 -2.60 -1.20
C LEU A 87 10.33 -2.49 -2.72
N VAL A 88 11.34 -1.80 -3.24
CA VAL A 88 11.51 -1.63 -4.68
C VAL A 88 11.71 -2.96 -5.37
N ASP A 89 12.49 -3.85 -4.77
CA ASP A 89 12.73 -5.18 -5.33
C ASP A 89 11.45 -5.99 -5.33
N TYR A 90 10.71 -5.91 -4.23
CA TYR A 90 9.44 -6.61 -4.13
C TYR A 90 8.45 -6.10 -5.18
N ALA A 91 8.43 -4.79 -5.39
CA ALA A 91 7.55 -4.20 -6.39
C ALA A 91 7.86 -4.75 -7.78
N LYS A 92 9.14 -4.85 -8.11
CA LYS A 92 9.54 -5.42 -9.40
C LYS A 92 9.12 -6.86 -9.52
N GLU A 93 9.30 -7.62 -8.46
CA GLU A 93 8.95 -9.02 -8.43
C GLU A 93 7.45 -9.22 -8.68
N MET A 94 6.64 -8.36 -8.10
CA MET A 94 5.19 -8.44 -8.24
C MET A 94 4.65 -7.78 -9.50
N GLY A 95 5.51 -7.14 -10.28
CA GLY A 95 5.06 -6.43 -11.47
C GLY A 95 4.33 -5.14 -11.17
N ALA A 96 4.56 -4.56 -10.01
CA ALA A 96 3.87 -3.35 -9.59
C ALA A 96 4.61 -2.11 -10.07
N LYS A 97 3.86 -1.12 -10.52
CA LYS A 97 4.40 0.14 -10.99
C LYS A 97 4.03 1.31 -10.10
N VAL A 98 3.17 1.08 -9.12
CA VAL A 98 2.63 2.14 -8.29
C VAL A 98 2.72 1.73 -6.83
N LEU A 99 3.16 2.68 -6.00
CA LEU A 99 3.05 2.55 -4.56
C LEU A 99 1.97 3.51 -4.09
N VAL A 100 1.05 3.02 -3.29
CA VAL A 100 0.00 3.84 -2.70
C VAL A 100 0.38 4.13 -1.26
N ARG A 101 0.31 5.38 -0.88
CA ARG A 101 0.55 5.80 0.50
C ARG A 101 -0.55 6.73 0.94
N GLY A 102 -0.93 6.65 2.21
CA GLY A 102 -1.87 7.60 2.79
C GLY A 102 -1.12 8.76 3.41
N LEU A 103 -1.68 9.95 3.30
CA LEU A 103 -1.08 11.14 3.88
C LEU A 103 -2.07 11.75 4.86
N ARG A 104 -1.68 11.87 6.12
CA ARG A 104 -2.60 12.35 7.15
C ARG A 104 -2.28 13.76 7.63
N VAL A 105 -1.02 14.04 7.90
CA VAL A 105 -0.62 15.35 8.44
C VAL A 105 0.64 15.82 7.74
N VAL A 106 0.98 17.09 7.92
CA VAL A 106 2.13 17.71 7.28
C VAL A 106 3.44 17.01 7.63
N SER A 107 3.57 16.58 8.88
CA SER A 107 4.78 15.88 9.31
C SER A 107 4.96 14.55 8.61
N ASP A 108 3.85 13.89 8.25
CA ASP A 108 3.92 12.68 7.45
C ASP A 108 4.46 12.99 6.06
N PHE A 109 4.11 14.15 5.53
CA PHE A 109 4.48 14.49 4.17
C PHE A 109 5.98 14.54 3.96
N GLU A 110 6.73 15.13 4.89
CA GLU A 110 8.18 15.22 4.74
C GLU A 110 8.81 13.84 4.66
N TYR A 111 8.42 12.95 5.57
CA TYR A 111 8.95 11.60 5.56
C TYR A 111 8.54 10.85 4.30
N GLU A 112 7.26 10.95 3.95
CA GLU A 112 6.75 10.24 2.77
C GLU A 112 7.37 10.76 1.49
N PHE A 113 7.60 12.06 1.42
CA PHE A 113 8.23 12.67 0.25
C PHE A 113 9.65 12.14 0.07
N GLN A 114 10.42 12.07 1.16
CA GLN A 114 11.78 11.55 1.11
C GLN A 114 11.79 10.09 0.68
N MET A 115 10.87 9.29 1.20
CA MET A 115 10.80 7.89 0.83
C MET A 115 10.42 7.72 -0.64
N ALA A 116 9.51 8.54 -1.12
CA ALA A 116 9.10 8.48 -2.53
C ALA A 116 10.27 8.84 -3.44
N GLN A 117 11.06 9.85 -3.05
CA GLN A 117 12.23 10.23 -3.83
C GLN A 117 13.28 9.11 -3.84
N MET A 118 13.49 8.47 -2.69
CA MET A 118 14.43 7.38 -2.61
C MET A 118 13.99 6.22 -3.49
N ASN A 119 12.70 5.86 -3.42
CA ASN A 119 12.19 4.76 -4.22
C ASN A 119 12.30 5.05 -5.71
N ARG A 120 12.03 6.30 -6.11
CA ARG A 120 12.17 6.68 -7.51
C ARG A 120 13.64 6.64 -7.96
N HIS A 121 14.54 6.99 -7.07
CA HIS A 121 15.97 6.91 -7.38
C HIS A 121 16.38 5.46 -7.63
N LEU A 122 15.86 4.55 -6.83
CA LEU A 122 16.17 3.13 -6.97
C LEU A 122 15.48 2.50 -8.16
N ASP A 123 14.29 2.97 -8.50
CA ASP A 123 13.55 2.48 -9.66
C ASP A 123 12.77 3.65 -10.27
N PRO A 124 13.31 4.28 -11.32
CA PRO A 124 12.64 5.44 -11.92
C PRO A 124 11.26 5.18 -12.49
N GLU A 125 10.89 3.92 -12.69
CA GLU A 125 9.58 3.59 -13.23
C GLU A 125 8.53 3.35 -12.16
N LEU A 126 8.93 3.36 -10.89
CA LEU A 126 8.01 3.14 -9.79
C LEU A 126 7.47 4.48 -9.30
N GLU A 127 6.18 4.70 -9.45
CA GLU A 127 5.53 5.95 -9.03
C GLU A 127 4.91 5.78 -7.66
N THR A 128 5.00 6.84 -6.86
CA THR A 128 4.31 6.86 -5.57
C THR A 128 3.12 7.80 -5.68
N ILE A 129 1.97 7.33 -5.28
CA ILE A 129 0.73 8.11 -5.30
C ILE A 129 0.25 8.26 -3.88
N PHE A 130 -0.05 9.50 -3.50
CA PHE A 130 -0.54 9.80 -2.17
C PHE A 130 -2.04 10.02 -2.22
N LEU A 131 -2.76 9.33 -1.34
CA LEU A 131 -4.19 9.52 -1.19
C LEU A 131 -4.45 10.08 0.20
N MET A 132 -5.31 11.07 0.24
CA MET A 132 -5.70 11.65 1.51
C MET A 132 -6.83 10.83 2.11
N PRO A 133 -6.72 10.45 3.38
CA PRO A 133 -7.82 9.73 4.03
C PRO A 133 -9.06 10.60 4.12
N ASN A 134 -10.19 9.97 4.32
CA ASN A 134 -11.42 10.67 4.57
C ASN A 134 -11.26 11.55 5.79
N GLU A 135 -11.87 12.73 5.75
CA GLU A 135 -11.75 13.72 6.81
C GLU A 135 -12.06 13.16 8.19
N LYS A 136 -13.04 12.29 8.29
CA LYS A 136 -13.40 11.73 9.59
C LYS A 136 -12.33 10.85 10.19
N TYR A 137 -11.37 10.36 9.37
CA TYR A 137 -10.26 9.56 9.86
C TYR A 137 -9.00 10.38 10.06
N PHE A 138 -9.03 11.63 9.67
CA PHE A 138 -7.88 12.51 9.75
C PHE A 138 -7.42 12.69 11.18
N PHE A 139 -8.37 12.74 12.11
CA PHE A 139 -8.10 12.96 13.51
C PHE A 139 -8.08 11.70 14.36
N THR A 140 -8.03 10.54 13.75
CA THR A 140 -7.99 9.29 14.51
C THR A 140 -6.56 8.87 14.83
N SER A 141 -5.76 9.79 15.34
CA SER A 141 -4.46 9.42 15.86
C SER A 141 -4.63 9.04 17.31
N SER A 142 -3.71 8.25 17.83
CA SER A 142 -3.76 7.88 19.23
C SER A 142 -3.69 9.10 20.13
N GLN A 143 -3.02 10.14 19.66
CA GLN A 143 -2.91 11.37 20.43
C GLN A 143 -4.25 12.08 20.57
N LEU A 144 -5.02 12.14 19.49
CA LEU A 144 -6.33 12.77 19.54
C LEU A 144 -7.33 11.95 20.32
N ILE A 145 -7.24 10.64 20.21
CA ILE A 145 -8.13 9.76 20.92
C ILE A 145 -7.93 9.88 22.42
N LYS A 146 -6.70 10.15 22.85
CA LYS A 146 -6.40 10.28 24.26
C LYS A 146 -6.88 11.59 24.86
N GLN A 147 -7.23 12.54 24.07
CA GLN A 147 -7.81 13.77 24.54
C GLN A 147 -9.28 13.61 24.88
#